data_e0b657f7fb0cd547d5e95c9065c217e6
#
_entry.id   e0b657f7fb0cd547d5e95c9065c217e6
#
_cell.length_a   1.000
_cell.length_b   1.000
_cell.length_c   1.000
_cell.angle_alpha   90.00
_cell.angle_beta   90.00
_cell.angle_gamma   90.00
#
_symmetry.space_group_name_H-M   'P 1'
#
loop_
_entity.id
_entity.type
_entity.pdbx_description
1 polymer ?
#
loop_
_entity_poly.entity_id
_entity_poly.type
_entity_poly.pdbx_seq_one_letter_code
_entity_poly.pdbx_strand_id
1 'polypeptide(L)'
;MDLHEKLIRVITSAKILFIVPGYAETKMTDIATHANLAVGTLYSLFRSKDDLLQFVFATTLDSTVIDHVQALPVAPLSADELVTHTAEIYQQANNKLHTLMTDYPTDARFSAMLDYLFTNFHEYGAYFLILERNPQMSPALLQLYKRYRQQLYTDIAQLLAALVTSGEVRYLSHPENDALLIIDQVFWWSAHKQYDSFDHQTNHYDQQEMKKCVIQQLTTSYT
;
A
#
# COMPACT_ATOMS: atom_id res chain seq x y z
N MET A 1 -2.64 -11.43 -27.08
CA MET A 1 -2.64 -10.58 -25.83
C MET A 1 -3.57 -9.42 -26.08
N ASP A 2 -4.64 -9.35 -25.31
CA ASP A 2 -5.63 -8.27 -25.38
C ASP A 2 -5.15 -6.99 -24.68
N LEU A 3 -5.96 -5.92 -24.69
CA LEU A 3 -5.61 -4.64 -24.08
C LEU A 3 -5.48 -4.75 -22.56
N HIS A 4 -6.43 -5.43 -21.91
CA HIS A 4 -6.45 -5.58 -20.46
C HIS A 4 -5.18 -6.29 -19.96
N GLU A 5 -4.81 -7.41 -20.59
CA GLU A 5 -3.57 -8.14 -20.27
C GLU A 5 -2.30 -7.27 -20.46
N LYS A 6 -2.25 -6.44 -21.51
CA LYS A 6 -1.13 -5.50 -21.71
C LYS A 6 -1.05 -4.47 -20.60
N LEU A 7 -2.19 -3.88 -20.20
CA LEU A 7 -2.24 -2.89 -19.11
C LEU A 7 -1.80 -3.50 -17.79
N ILE A 8 -2.29 -4.69 -17.43
CA ILE A 8 -1.86 -5.39 -16.20
C ILE A 8 -0.35 -5.60 -16.20
N ARG A 9 0.23 -6.11 -17.28
CA ARG A 9 1.69 -6.33 -17.38
C ARG A 9 2.48 -5.04 -17.22
N VAL A 10 2.04 -3.96 -17.86
CA VAL A 10 2.71 -2.66 -17.76
C VAL A 10 2.62 -2.10 -16.35
N ILE A 11 1.44 -2.13 -15.73
CA ILE A 11 1.23 -1.63 -14.36
C ILE A 11 2.07 -2.42 -13.36
N THR A 12 2.06 -3.76 -13.45
CA THR A 12 2.87 -4.63 -12.57
C THR A 12 4.35 -4.32 -12.72
N SER A 13 4.84 -4.19 -13.96
CA SER A 13 6.24 -3.87 -14.24
C SER A 13 6.61 -2.47 -13.74
N ALA A 14 5.74 -1.48 -13.95
CA ALA A 14 5.97 -0.11 -13.52
C ALA A 14 5.98 0.01 -11.98
N LYS A 15 5.08 -0.67 -11.27
CA LYS A 15 5.08 -0.73 -9.78
C LYS A 15 6.44 -1.20 -9.26
N ILE A 16 6.94 -2.32 -9.77
CA ILE A 16 8.24 -2.89 -9.36
C ILE A 16 9.36 -1.87 -9.62
N LEU A 17 9.46 -1.35 -10.85
CA LEU A 17 10.57 -0.49 -11.26
C LEU A 17 10.49 0.91 -10.61
N PHE A 18 9.31 1.43 -10.32
CA PHE A 18 9.15 2.71 -9.60
C PHE A 18 9.50 2.59 -8.12
N ILE A 19 9.45 1.37 -7.56
CA ILE A 19 9.91 1.08 -6.20
C ILE A 19 11.43 0.79 -6.22
N VAL A 20 11.93 -0.03 -7.14
CA VAL A 20 13.35 -0.41 -7.27
C VAL A 20 13.71 -0.54 -8.75
N PRO A 21 14.58 0.31 -9.31
CA PRO A 21 15.51 1.27 -8.69
C PRO A 21 14.88 2.61 -8.29
N GLY A 22 13.66 2.91 -8.67
CA GLY A 22 12.97 4.16 -8.41
C GLY A 22 12.49 4.86 -9.69
N TYR A 23 11.57 5.81 -9.52
CA TYR A 23 10.95 6.51 -10.66
C TYR A 23 11.97 7.26 -11.52
N ALA A 24 12.90 8.01 -10.91
CA ALA A 24 13.88 8.82 -11.65
C ALA A 24 14.77 7.95 -12.56
N GLU A 25 15.25 6.83 -12.02
CA GLU A 25 16.18 5.93 -12.71
C GLU A 25 15.48 5.03 -13.76
N THR A 26 14.17 4.85 -13.68
CA THR A 26 13.40 3.99 -14.58
C THR A 26 13.08 4.70 -15.91
N LYS A 27 13.33 4.06 -17.02
CA LYS A 27 12.97 4.52 -18.38
C LYS A 27 11.76 3.74 -18.91
N MET A 28 11.03 4.33 -19.85
CA MET A 28 9.94 3.63 -20.55
C MET A 28 10.42 2.34 -21.26
N THR A 29 11.66 2.33 -21.74
CA THR A 29 12.28 1.13 -22.33
C THR A 29 12.45 0.00 -21.33
N ASP A 30 12.79 0.30 -20.08
CA ASP A 30 12.98 -0.69 -19.03
C ASP A 30 11.64 -1.34 -18.66
N ILE A 31 10.60 -0.52 -18.55
CA ILE A 31 9.22 -0.98 -18.29
C ILE A 31 8.74 -1.87 -19.44
N ALA A 32 8.93 -1.47 -20.69
CA ALA A 32 8.54 -2.26 -21.86
C ALA A 32 9.25 -3.63 -21.87
N THR A 33 10.56 -3.64 -21.59
CA THR A 33 11.36 -4.86 -21.52
C THR A 33 10.85 -5.78 -20.38
N HIS A 34 10.64 -5.24 -19.18
CA HIS A 34 10.15 -6.00 -18.03
C HIS A 34 8.73 -6.56 -18.26
N ALA A 35 7.88 -5.78 -18.94
CA ALA A 35 6.51 -6.19 -19.31
C ALA A 35 6.48 -7.16 -20.50
N ASN A 36 7.64 -7.46 -21.13
CA ASN A 36 7.75 -8.24 -22.37
C ASN A 36 6.89 -7.67 -23.50
N LEU A 37 7.02 -6.35 -23.72
CA LEU A 37 6.34 -5.59 -24.76
C LEU A 37 7.33 -4.82 -25.63
N ALA A 38 6.95 -4.55 -26.90
CA ALA A 38 7.69 -3.60 -27.71
C ALA A 38 7.53 -2.18 -27.15
N VAL A 39 8.59 -1.38 -27.19
CA VAL A 39 8.58 0.02 -26.70
C VAL A 39 7.50 0.85 -27.39
N GLY A 40 7.30 0.65 -28.71
CA GLY A 40 6.23 1.31 -29.46
C GLY A 40 4.83 0.96 -28.95
N THR A 41 4.62 -0.28 -28.46
CA THR A 41 3.36 -0.67 -27.82
C THR A 41 3.15 0.12 -26.53
N LEU A 42 4.19 0.28 -25.69
CA LEU A 42 4.07 1.04 -24.46
C LEU A 42 3.72 2.51 -24.72
N TYR A 43 4.34 3.15 -25.74
CA TYR A 43 4.00 4.52 -26.13
C TYR A 43 2.62 4.64 -26.80
N SER A 44 2.07 3.57 -27.36
CA SER A 44 0.66 3.57 -27.81
C SER A 44 -0.32 3.50 -26.65
N LEU A 45 0.09 2.97 -25.49
CA LEU A 45 -0.72 2.91 -24.28
C LEU A 45 -0.62 4.18 -23.44
N PHE A 46 0.58 4.75 -23.28
CA PHE A 46 0.85 5.92 -22.44
C PHE A 46 1.77 6.91 -23.16
N ARG A 47 1.42 8.20 -23.17
CA ARG A 47 2.19 9.24 -23.86
C ARG A 47 3.53 9.52 -23.18
N SER A 48 3.58 9.37 -21.85
CA SER A 48 4.74 9.68 -21.02
C SER A 48 4.88 8.74 -19.82
N LYS A 49 6.04 8.80 -19.19
CA LYS A 49 6.27 8.09 -17.90
C LYS A 49 5.40 8.68 -16.77
N ASP A 50 5.10 9.99 -16.84
CA ASP A 50 4.23 10.65 -15.88
C ASP A 50 2.77 10.19 -16.04
N ASP A 51 2.26 10.06 -17.27
CA ASP A 51 0.92 9.51 -17.51
C ASP A 51 0.81 8.09 -16.97
N LEU A 52 1.84 7.27 -17.22
CA LEU A 52 1.89 5.91 -16.68
C LEU A 52 1.91 5.91 -15.14
N LEU A 53 2.67 6.80 -14.52
CA LEU A 53 2.72 6.92 -13.07
C LEU A 53 1.37 7.29 -12.46
N GLN A 54 0.69 8.29 -13.03
CA GLN A 54 -0.65 8.70 -12.59
C GLN A 54 -1.62 7.52 -12.69
N PHE A 55 -1.53 6.74 -13.79
CA PHE A 55 -2.35 5.57 -13.97
C PHE A 55 -2.00 4.43 -12.99
N VAL A 56 -0.72 4.22 -12.69
CA VAL A 56 -0.25 3.28 -11.66
C VAL A 56 -0.81 3.66 -10.30
N PHE A 57 -0.80 4.94 -9.93
CA PHE A 57 -1.42 5.39 -8.70
C PHE A 57 -2.94 5.16 -8.68
N ALA A 58 -3.64 5.57 -9.73
CA ALA A 58 -5.07 5.37 -9.86
C ALA A 58 -5.46 3.89 -9.70
N THR A 59 -4.78 2.98 -10.40
CA THR A 59 -5.04 1.54 -10.36
C THR A 59 -4.59 0.86 -9.05
N THR A 60 -3.73 1.49 -8.26
CA THR A 60 -3.37 0.99 -6.93
C THR A 60 -4.41 1.40 -5.90
N LEU A 61 -5.03 2.57 -6.08
CA LEU A 61 -6.12 3.05 -5.24
C LEU A 61 -7.46 2.36 -5.57
N ASP A 62 -7.70 2.12 -6.86
CA ASP A 62 -8.88 1.41 -7.36
C ASP A 62 -8.52 0.55 -8.58
N SER A 63 -8.45 -0.76 -8.39
CA SER A 63 -8.09 -1.71 -9.45
C SER A 63 -9.07 -1.73 -10.62
N THR A 64 -10.33 -1.31 -10.41
CA THR A 64 -11.36 -1.30 -11.46
C THR A 64 -11.13 -0.24 -12.52
N VAL A 65 -10.24 0.72 -12.27
CA VAL A 65 -9.85 1.76 -13.25
C VAL A 65 -9.34 1.14 -14.56
N ILE A 66 -8.71 -0.04 -14.50
CA ILE A 66 -8.23 -0.75 -15.70
C ILE A 66 -9.41 -1.14 -16.62
N ASP A 67 -10.52 -1.57 -16.04
CA ASP A 67 -11.69 -2.06 -16.78
C ASP A 67 -12.43 -0.93 -17.51
N HIS A 68 -12.21 0.31 -17.09
CA HIS A 68 -12.86 1.50 -17.65
C HIS A 68 -12.04 2.21 -18.73
N VAL A 69 -10.90 1.65 -19.15
CA VAL A 69 -10.09 2.23 -20.24
C VAL A 69 -10.79 2.04 -21.58
N GLN A 70 -11.33 3.14 -22.13
CA GLN A 70 -12.09 3.15 -23.38
C GLN A 70 -11.31 3.68 -24.61
N ALA A 71 -10.24 4.42 -24.38
CA ALA A 71 -9.46 5.06 -25.44
C ALA A 71 -7.96 4.98 -25.17
N LEU A 72 -7.19 5.02 -26.26
CA LEU A 72 -5.72 5.05 -26.22
C LEU A 72 -5.18 6.30 -26.94
N PRO A 73 -4.07 6.87 -26.46
CA PRO A 73 -3.39 6.56 -25.21
C PRO A 73 -4.28 6.78 -23.98
N VAL A 74 -4.04 6.03 -22.89
CA VAL A 74 -4.79 6.16 -21.65
C VAL A 74 -4.69 7.60 -21.14
N ALA A 75 -5.84 8.21 -20.82
CA ALA A 75 -5.90 9.49 -20.15
C ALA A 75 -5.90 9.24 -18.62
N PRO A 76 -4.80 9.56 -17.92
CA PRO A 76 -4.73 9.38 -16.46
C PRO A 76 -5.60 10.44 -15.75
N LEU A 77 -5.87 10.21 -14.47
CA LEU A 77 -6.43 11.25 -13.61
C LEU A 77 -5.49 12.45 -13.55
N SER A 78 -6.04 13.64 -13.43
CA SER A 78 -5.25 14.83 -13.11
C SER A 78 -4.63 14.72 -11.71
N ALA A 79 -3.61 15.52 -11.44
CA ALA A 79 -2.96 15.54 -10.12
C ALA A 79 -3.96 15.89 -9.00
N ASP A 80 -4.88 16.81 -9.25
CA ASP A 80 -5.89 17.23 -8.26
C ASP A 80 -6.94 16.13 -8.01
N GLU A 81 -7.41 15.48 -9.05
CA GLU A 81 -8.32 14.32 -8.92
C GLU A 81 -7.66 13.18 -8.14
N LEU A 82 -6.38 12.89 -8.41
CA LEU A 82 -5.64 11.86 -7.69
C LEU A 82 -5.46 12.22 -6.20
N VAL A 83 -5.16 13.47 -5.88
CA VAL A 83 -5.07 13.95 -4.48
C VAL A 83 -6.41 13.81 -3.78
N THR A 84 -7.51 14.20 -4.42
CA THR A 84 -8.87 14.09 -3.87
C THR A 84 -9.23 12.64 -3.60
N HIS A 85 -9.04 11.77 -4.58
CA HIS A 85 -9.34 10.34 -4.45
C HIS A 85 -8.48 9.66 -3.35
N THR A 86 -7.19 10.01 -3.27
CA THR A 86 -6.31 9.53 -2.19
C THR A 86 -6.81 9.97 -0.80
N ALA A 87 -7.26 11.22 -0.67
CA ALA A 87 -7.77 11.73 0.60
C ALA A 87 -9.03 10.99 1.05
N GLU A 88 -9.93 10.66 0.12
CA GLU A 88 -11.15 9.88 0.39
C GLU A 88 -10.80 8.48 0.90
N ILE A 89 -9.84 7.80 0.26
CA ILE A 89 -9.39 6.46 0.68
C ILE A 89 -8.76 6.52 2.08
N TYR A 90 -7.91 7.50 2.37
CA TYR A 90 -7.34 7.66 3.70
C TYR A 90 -8.40 7.92 4.77
N GLN A 91 -9.43 8.69 4.44
CA GLN A 91 -10.55 8.91 5.34
C GLN A 91 -11.36 7.64 5.59
N GLN A 92 -11.63 6.86 4.55
CA GLN A 92 -12.31 5.57 4.68
C GLN A 92 -11.50 4.60 5.54
N ALA A 93 -10.18 4.54 5.34
CA ALA A 93 -9.28 3.71 6.14
C ALA A 93 -9.30 4.09 7.63
N ASN A 94 -9.25 5.39 7.94
CA ASN A 94 -9.36 5.88 9.31
C ASN A 94 -10.72 5.56 9.93
N ASN A 95 -11.81 5.80 9.21
CA ASN A 95 -13.16 5.49 9.70
C ASN A 95 -13.29 4.00 10.02
N LYS A 96 -12.79 3.13 9.14
CA LYS A 96 -12.82 1.68 9.36
C LYS A 96 -12.05 1.28 10.61
N LEU A 97 -10.88 1.85 10.84
CA LEU A 97 -10.08 1.59 12.04
C LEU A 97 -10.87 1.96 13.32
N HIS A 98 -11.52 3.12 13.33
CA HIS A 98 -12.32 3.55 14.49
C HIS A 98 -13.53 2.65 14.78
N THR A 99 -14.17 2.08 13.73
CA THR A 99 -15.32 1.18 13.91
C THR A 99 -14.93 -0.19 14.47
N LEU A 100 -13.66 -0.60 14.42
CA LEU A 100 -13.21 -1.89 14.94
C LEU A 100 -13.54 -2.05 16.44
N MET A 101 -13.51 -0.97 17.21
CA MET A 101 -13.82 -1.01 18.66
C MET A 101 -15.30 -1.30 18.95
N THR A 102 -16.19 -1.06 18.00
CA THR A 102 -17.63 -1.30 18.12
C THR A 102 -18.09 -2.53 17.36
N ASP A 103 -17.43 -2.86 16.24
CA ASP A 103 -17.85 -3.92 15.32
C ASP A 103 -17.45 -5.33 15.81
N TYR A 104 -16.46 -5.42 16.72
CA TYR A 104 -15.90 -6.70 17.17
C TYR A 104 -16.12 -6.92 18.67
N PRO A 105 -16.30 -8.19 19.10
CA PRO A 105 -16.33 -8.54 20.52
C PRO A 105 -14.98 -8.25 21.19
N THR A 106 -14.99 -8.05 22.49
CA THR A 106 -13.86 -7.58 23.31
C THR A 106 -12.61 -8.45 23.15
N ASP A 107 -12.75 -9.76 23.02
CA ASP A 107 -11.64 -10.70 22.89
C ASP A 107 -11.04 -10.81 21.45
N ALA A 108 -11.61 -10.08 20.50
CA ALA A 108 -11.21 -10.17 19.09
C ALA A 108 -10.72 -8.83 18.50
N ARG A 109 -10.82 -7.72 19.21
CA ARG A 109 -10.53 -6.38 18.67
C ARG A 109 -9.06 -6.20 18.30
N PHE A 110 -8.14 -6.68 19.15
CA PHE A 110 -6.72 -6.57 18.86
C PHE A 110 -6.34 -7.35 17.59
N SER A 111 -6.79 -8.59 17.46
CA SER A 111 -6.53 -9.39 16.25
C SER A 111 -7.21 -8.82 15.01
N ALA A 112 -8.41 -8.25 15.14
CA ALA A 112 -9.12 -7.57 14.05
C ALA A 112 -8.38 -6.31 13.59
N MET A 113 -7.80 -5.54 14.50
CA MET A 113 -6.94 -4.40 14.18
C MET A 113 -5.71 -4.84 13.38
N LEU A 114 -5.02 -5.89 13.81
CA LEU A 114 -3.85 -6.43 13.09
C LEU A 114 -4.23 -6.96 11.71
N ASP A 115 -5.35 -7.67 11.59
CA ASP A 115 -5.87 -8.18 10.31
C ASP A 115 -6.18 -7.04 9.35
N TYR A 116 -6.83 -6.01 9.84
CA TYR A 116 -7.14 -4.80 9.07
C TYR A 116 -5.87 -4.10 8.60
N LEU A 117 -4.91 -3.84 9.49
CA LEU A 117 -3.64 -3.20 9.12
C LEU A 117 -2.89 -3.99 8.06
N PHE A 118 -2.79 -5.31 8.23
CA PHE A 118 -2.09 -6.16 7.26
C PHE A 118 -2.77 -6.12 5.88
N THR A 119 -4.10 -6.21 5.85
CA THR A 119 -4.88 -6.17 4.60
C THR A 119 -4.73 -4.82 3.90
N ASN A 120 -4.89 -3.72 4.64
CA ASN A 120 -4.77 -2.36 4.12
C ASN A 120 -3.36 -2.09 3.57
N PHE A 121 -2.33 -2.44 4.30
CA PHE A 121 -0.95 -2.26 3.85
C PHE A 121 -0.59 -3.17 2.67
N HIS A 122 -1.18 -4.36 2.59
CA HIS A 122 -1.00 -5.20 1.41
C HIS A 122 -1.62 -4.57 0.17
N GLU A 123 -2.82 -4.07 0.28
CA GLU A 123 -3.59 -3.48 -0.81
C GLU A 123 -2.91 -2.21 -1.36
N TYR A 124 -2.56 -1.30 -0.47
CA TYR A 124 -1.99 0.00 -0.84
C TYR A 124 -0.45 0.08 -0.75
N GLY A 125 0.23 -1.02 -0.43
CA GLY A 125 1.66 -1.03 -0.16
C GLY A 125 2.52 -0.50 -1.31
N ALA A 126 2.21 -0.84 -2.55
CA ALA A 126 2.94 -0.32 -3.71
C ALA A 126 2.82 1.21 -3.82
N TYR A 127 1.62 1.77 -3.56
CA TYR A 127 1.40 3.21 -3.54
C TYR A 127 2.29 3.90 -2.49
N PHE A 128 2.30 3.39 -1.26
CA PHE A 128 3.13 3.94 -0.18
C PHE A 128 4.62 3.86 -0.50
N LEU A 129 5.09 2.72 -0.98
CA LEU A 129 6.51 2.51 -1.30
C LEU A 129 6.98 3.38 -2.46
N ILE A 130 6.16 3.61 -3.49
CA ILE A 130 6.49 4.53 -4.57
C ILE A 130 6.66 5.94 -4.03
N LEU A 131 5.76 6.43 -3.16
CA LEU A 131 5.85 7.75 -2.56
C LEU A 131 7.07 7.89 -1.64
N GLU A 132 7.35 6.90 -0.80
CA GLU A 132 8.47 6.94 0.15
C GLU A 132 9.83 6.99 -0.56
N ARG A 133 9.97 6.21 -1.63
CA ARG A 133 11.22 6.09 -2.38
C ARG A 133 11.43 7.21 -3.40
N ASN A 134 10.38 7.96 -3.72
CA ASN A 134 10.42 9.02 -4.73
C ASN A 134 9.80 10.34 -4.20
N PRO A 135 10.35 10.93 -3.12
CA PRO A 135 9.71 12.04 -2.40
C PRO A 135 9.56 13.32 -3.23
N GLN A 136 10.32 13.44 -4.34
CA GLN A 136 10.27 14.61 -5.23
C GLN A 136 9.18 14.51 -6.30
N MET A 137 8.57 13.34 -6.47
CA MET A 137 7.69 13.04 -7.58
C MET A 137 6.32 13.74 -7.48
N SER A 138 5.72 13.75 -6.30
CA SER A 138 4.45 14.41 -6.02
C SER A 138 4.42 14.97 -4.61
N PRO A 139 4.81 16.24 -4.41
CA PRO A 139 4.81 16.87 -3.08
C PRO A 139 3.44 16.86 -2.40
N ALA A 140 2.36 17.03 -3.17
CA ALA A 140 1.00 17.05 -2.63
C ALA A 140 0.59 15.67 -2.06
N LEU A 141 0.79 14.60 -2.82
CA LEU A 141 0.53 13.23 -2.37
C LEU A 141 1.43 12.85 -1.20
N LEU A 142 2.70 13.24 -1.23
CA LEU A 142 3.63 12.97 -0.12
C LEU A 142 3.19 13.66 1.17
N GLN A 143 2.71 14.90 1.11
CA GLN A 143 2.20 15.61 2.28
C GLN A 143 0.93 14.96 2.83
N LEU A 144 0.04 14.51 1.94
CA LEU A 144 -1.17 13.79 2.32
C LEU A 144 -0.81 12.46 3.03
N TYR A 145 0.13 11.72 2.47
CA TYR A 145 0.64 10.47 3.04
C TYR A 145 1.29 10.67 4.42
N LYS A 146 2.12 11.72 4.58
CA LYS A 146 2.72 12.04 5.89
C LYS A 146 1.68 12.31 6.96
N ARG A 147 0.62 13.08 6.62
CA ARG A 147 -0.48 13.34 7.56
C ARG A 147 -1.25 12.05 7.91
N TYR A 148 -1.53 11.23 6.90
CA TYR A 148 -2.18 9.94 7.11
C TYR A 148 -1.36 9.03 8.04
N ARG A 149 -0.05 8.90 7.82
CA ARG A 149 0.82 8.09 8.71
C ARG A 149 0.84 8.64 10.13
N GLN A 150 0.98 9.93 10.31
CA GLN A 150 0.97 10.54 11.64
C GLN A 150 -0.35 10.27 12.37
N GLN A 151 -1.48 10.41 11.67
CA GLN A 151 -2.78 10.10 12.25
C GLN A 151 -2.90 8.63 12.60
N LEU A 152 -2.47 7.73 11.72
CA LEU A 152 -2.49 6.28 11.96
C LEU A 152 -1.71 5.89 13.23
N TYR A 153 -0.51 6.44 13.43
CA TYR A 153 0.26 6.19 14.67
C TYR A 153 -0.50 6.64 15.91
N THR A 154 -1.12 7.82 15.86
CA THR A 154 -1.92 8.36 16.97
C THR A 154 -3.13 7.47 17.25
N ASP A 155 -3.86 7.07 16.23
CA ASP A 155 -5.07 6.25 16.35
C ASP A 155 -4.75 4.86 16.90
N ILE A 156 -3.69 4.22 16.43
CA ILE A 156 -3.25 2.91 16.96
C ILE A 156 -2.81 3.02 18.40
N ALA A 157 -2.07 4.06 18.79
CA ALA A 157 -1.68 4.26 20.19
C ALA A 157 -2.90 4.45 21.11
N GLN A 158 -3.91 5.21 20.68
CA GLN A 158 -5.16 5.37 21.40
C GLN A 158 -5.95 4.06 21.50
N LEU A 159 -6.03 3.29 20.42
CA LEU A 159 -6.66 1.97 20.41
C LEU A 159 -5.96 1.02 21.39
N LEU A 160 -4.62 0.97 21.38
CA LEU A 160 -3.85 0.15 22.32
C LEU A 160 -4.14 0.54 23.77
N ALA A 161 -4.18 1.84 24.09
CA ALA A 161 -4.53 2.31 25.43
C ALA A 161 -5.94 1.88 25.85
N ALA A 162 -6.91 1.92 24.94
CA ALA A 162 -8.27 1.43 25.19
C ALA A 162 -8.31 -0.08 25.42
N LEU A 163 -7.56 -0.87 24.62
CA LEU A 163 -7.45 -2.33 24.74
C LEU A 163 -6.76 -2.74 26.06
N VAL A 164 -5.77 -1.99 26.51
CA VAL A 164 -5.17 -2.17 27.86
C VAL A 164 -6.20 -1.93 28.96
N THR A 165 -7.00 -0.86 28.81
CA THR A 165 -8.04 -0.52 29.80
C THR A 165 -9.13 -1.59 29.90
N SER A 166 -9.50 -2.22 28.77
CA SER A 166 -10.48 -3.33 28.72
C SER A 166 -9.90 -4.69 29.12
N GLY A 167 -8.57 -4.81 29.28
CA GLY A 167 -7.89 -6.05 29.63
C GLY A 167 -7.66 -7.01 28.47
N GLU A 168 -7.87 -6.56 27.23
CA GLU A 168 -7.59 -7.35 26.03
C GLU A 168 -6.10 -7.39 25.69
N VAL A 169 -5.39 -6.33 26.03
CA VAL A 169 -3.94 -6.19 25.86
C VAL A 169 -3.31 -6.00 27.24
N ARG A 170 -2.15 -6.66 27.44
CA ARG A 170 -1.38 -6.48 28.68
C ARG A 170 -0.98 -5.02 28.90
N TYR A 171 -0.57 -4.67 30.10
CA TYR A 171 -0.06 -3.32 30.38
C TYR A 171 1.11 -2.94 29.45
N LEU A 172 1.02 -1.75 28.87
CA LEU A 172 2.03 -1.13 28.03
C LEU A 172 2.53 0.15 28.71
N SER A 173 3.84 0.25 28.91
CA SER A 173 4.44 1.45 29.51
C SER A 173 4.47 2.64 28.55
N HIS A 174 4.53 2.37 27.25
CA HIS A 174 4.62 3.36 26.17
C HIS A 174 3.81 2.93 24.94
N PRO A 175 2.46 3.06 24.97
CA PRO A 175 1.59 2.64 23.86
C PRO A 175 1.97 3.26 22.50
N GLU A 176 2.55 4.47 22.50
CA GLU A 176 3.01 5.15 21.30
C GLU A 176 4.18 4.41 20.63
N ASN A 177 5.12 3.89 21.43
CA ASN A 177 6.23 3.10 20.91
C ASN A 177 5.76 1.73 20.43
N ASP A 178 4.84 1.10 21.16
CA ASP A 178 4.24 -0.16 20.74
C ASP A 178 3.46 -0.01 19.42
N ALA A 179 2.74 1.11 19.24
CA ALA A 179 2.07 1.44 17.98
C ALA A 179 3.05 1.52 16.80
N LEU A 180 4.21 2.17 16.98
CA LEU A 180 5.26 2.23 15.96
C LEU A 180 5.78 0.83 15.62
N LEU A 181 6.11 0.01 16.62
CA LEU A 181 6.62 -1.35 16.42
C LEU A 181 5.61 -2.23 15.69
N ILE A 182 4.34 -2.18 16.07
CA ILE A 182 3.27 -2.96 15.43
C ILE A 182 3.10 -2.53 13.98
N ILE A 183 2.98 -1.22 13.73
CA ILE A 183 2.77 -0.70 12.37
C ILE A 183 3.96 -1.06 11.48
N ASP A 184 5.20 -0.86 11.94
CA ASP A 184 6.39 -1.13 11.14
C ASP A 184 6.54 -2.64 10.86
N GLN A 185 6.28 -3.51 11.85
CA GLN A 185 6.31 -4.95 11.64
C GLN A 185 5.25 -5.42 10.65
N VAL A 186 4.01 -4.94 10.80
CA VAL A 186 2.91 -5.30 9.90
C VAL A 186 3.19 -4.77 8.49
N PHE A 187 3.64 -3.51 8.35
CA PHE A 187 3.96 -2.90 7.06
C PHE A 187 5.13 -3.61 6.36
N TRP A 188 6.17 -4.00 7.11
CA TRP A 188 7.29 -4.76 6.55
C TRP A 188 6.81 -6.04 5.86
N TRP A 189 6.04 -6.85 6.57
CA TRP A 189 5.62 -8.16 6.07
C TRP A 189 4.47 -8.10 5.05
N SER A 190 3.60 -7.11 5.12
CA SER A 190 2.46 -6.98 4.19
C SER A 190 2.82 -6.25 2.88
N ALA A 191 3.74 -5.30 2.92
CA ALA A 191 4.10 -4.45 1.79
C ALA A 191 5.57 -4.55 1.37
N HIS A 192 6.50 -4.24 2.27
CA HIS A 192 7.93 -4.13 1.93
C HIS A 192 8.53 -5.43 1.39
N LYS A 193 8.21 -6.55 2.03
CA LYS A 193 8.82 -7.85 1.72
C LYS A 193 8.58 -8.29 0.28
N GLN A 194 7.46 -7.89 -0.33
CA GLN A 194 7.14 -8.19 -1.73
C GLN A 194 8.14 -7.56 -2.73
N TYR A 195 8.81 -6.48 -2.32
CA TYR A 195 9.75 -5.70 -3.14
C TYR A 195 11.19 -5.77 -2.63
N ASP A 196 11.45 -6.69 -1.69
CA ASP A 196 12.80 -6.92 -1.18
C ASP A 196 13.62 -7.75 -2.18
N SER A 197 14.58 -7.10 -2.82
CA SER A 197 15.40 -7.70 -3.87
C SER A 197 16.36 -8.79 -3.36
N PHE A 198 16.63 -8.85 -2.07
CA PHE A 198 17.58 -9.81 -1.50
C PHE A 198 16.98 -11.21 -1.34
N ASP A 199 15.69 -11.31 -1.09
CA ASP A 199 15.04 -12.59 -0.76
C ASP A 199 14.20 -13.19 -1.91
N HIS A 200 13.98 -12.47 -3.01
CA HIS A 200 13.16 -12.94 -4.13
C HIS A 200 13.64 -14.25 -4.79
N GLN A 201 14.90 -14.60 -4.60
CA GLN A 201 15.50 -15.78 -5.25
C GLN A 201 15.46 -17.06 -4.40
N THR A 202 15.21 -16.97 -3.09
CA THR A 202 15.48 -18.10 -2.18
C THR A 202 14.30 -18.54 -1.32
N ASN A 203 13.28 -17.73 -1.09
CA ASN A 203 12.17 -18.08 -0.20
C ASN A 203 10.83 -17.93 -0.91
N HIS A 204 10.07 -19.00 -0.96
CA HIS A 204 8.64 -18.93 -1.28
C HIS A 204 7.94 -18.19 -0.14
N TYR A 205 7.53 -16.94 -0.41
CA TYR A 205 6.78 -16.12 0.49
C TYR A 205 5.29 -16.30 0.19
N ASP A 206 4.62 -17.10 1.03
CA ASP A 206 3.15 -17.15 1.02
C ASP A 206 2.61 -16.04 1.92
N GLN A 207 1.90 -15.10 1.31
CA GLN A 207 1.40 -13.93 2.01
C GLN A 207 0.30 -14.25 3.02
N GLN A 208 -0.56 -15.21 2.73
CA GLN A 208 -1.63 -15.59 3.64
C GLN A 208 -1.08 -16.31 4.87
N GLU A 209 -0.10 -17.17 4.68
CA GLU A 209 0.59 -17.82 5.79
C GLU A 209 1.38 -16.81 6.62
N MET A 210 2.06 -15.85 5.98
CA MET A 210 2.79 -14.80 6.70
C MET A 210 1.84 -13.89 7.48
N LYS A 211 0.68 -13.53 6.91
CA LYS A 211 -0.36 -12.78 7.63
C LYS A 211 -0.75 -13.50 8.93
N LYS A 212 -1.03 -14.80 8.86
CA LYS A 212 -1.36 -15.61 10.04
C LYS A 212 -0.23 -15.61 11.06
N CYS A 213 1.02 -15.81 10.61
CA CYS A 213 2.19 -15.82 11.49
C CYS A 213 2.39 -14.48 12.20
N VAL A 214 2.29 -13.36 11.49
CA VAL A 214 2.45 -12.01 12.07
C VAL A 214 1.36 -11.73 13.09
N ILE A 215 0.09 -12.00 12.75
CA ILE A 215 -1.04 -11.80 13.66
C ILE A 215 -0.89 -12.68 14.91
N GLN A 216 -0.57 -13.95 14.76
CA GLN A 216 -0.38 -14.86 15.87
C GLN A 216 0.78 -14.42 16.79
N GLN A 217 1.92 -14.03 16.20
CA GLN A 217 3.08 -13.57 16.97
C GLN A 217 2.75 -12.32 17.77
N LEU A 218 2.14 -11.31 17.15
CA LEU A 218 1.76 -10.07 17.82
C LEU A 218 0.69 -10.33 18.88
N THR A 219 -0.35 -11.10 18.57
CA THR A 219 -1.37 -11.46 19.58
C THR A 219 -0.73 -12.13 20.79
N THR A 220 0.10 -13.17 20.60
CA THR A 220 0.78 -13.85 21.70
C THR A 220 1.68 -12.91 22.52
N SER A 221 2.27 -11.89 21.88
CA SER A 221 3.17 -10.94 22.58
C SER A 221 2.44 -9.87 23.37
N TYR A 222 1.20 -9.54 23.00
CA TYR A 222 0.46 -8.42 23.55
C TYR A 222 -0.76 -8.83 24.39
N THR A 223 -1.31 -10.02 24.21
CA THR A 223 -2.41 -10.55 25.05
C THR A 223 -1.92 -11.59 26.03
#